data_361c18ec14d17f6dcd606d33022fe712
#
_entry.id   361c18ec14d17f6dcd606d33022fe712
#
_cell.length_a   1.000
_cell.length_b   1.000
_cell.length_c   1.000
_cell.angle_alpha   90.00
_cell.angle_beta   90.00
_cell.angle_gamma   90.00
#
_symmetry.space_group_name_H-M   'P 1'
#
loop_
_entity.id
_entity.type
_entity.pdbx_description
1 polymer ?
#
loop_
_entity_poly.entity_id
_entity_poly.type
_entity_poly.pdbx_seq_one_letter_code
_entity_poly.pdbx_strand_id
1 'polypeptide(L)'
;MCTSIIEIARAEGMAKRGDEWFPLSQAVVAYDHARHAHLGDVITLDFTNAGLDPGARAAVELTLETAKELRAALDRAIASAEFEEAEVRGKDGSGGAVLRLVRTA
;
A
#
# COMPACT_ATOMS: atom_id res chain seq x y z
N MET A 1 -11.55 8.71 -22.49
CA MET A 1 -11.44 9.95 -21.76
C MET A 1 -10.78 9.74 -20.42
N CYS A 2 -9.84 10.57 -20.10
CA CYS A 2 -9.17 10.43 -18.82
C CYS A 2 -10.05 10.97 -17.70
N THR A 3 -10.02 10.28 -16.58
CA THR A 3 -10.71 10.80 -15.41
C THR A 3 -9.79 11.73 -14.65
N SER A 4 -10.37 12.51 -13.77
CA SER A 4 -9.59 13.37 -12.89
C SER A 4 -9.58 12.84 -11.46
N ILE A 5 -9.90 11.57 -11.28
CA ILE A 5 -9.92 10.98 -9.95
C ILE A 5 -8.53 10.50 -9.61
N ILE A 6 -7.84 11.28 -8.79
CA ILE A 6 -6.48 10.97 -8.36
C ILE A 6 -6.39 11.30 -6.88
N GLU A 7 -5.92 10.33 -6.10
CA GLU A 7 -5.71 10.49 -4.68
C GLU A 7 -4.26 10.19 -4.38
N ILE A 8 -3.65 11.03 -3.57
CA ILE A 8 -2.24 10.86 -3.24
C ILE A 8 -2.12 10.72 -1.74
N ALA A 9 -1.39 9.70 -1.31
CA ALA A 9 -1.14 9.49 0.11
C ALA A 9 0.36 9.48 0.33
N ARG A 10 0.78 10.11 1.42
CA ARG A 10 2.14 9.96 1.85
C ARG A 10 2.36 8.51 2.24
N ALA A 11 3.49 7.95 1.84
CA ALA A 11 3.76 6.55 2.11
C ALA A 11 5.14 6.41 2.73
N GLU A 12 5.21 5.57 3.73
CA GLU A 12 6.47 5.24 4.37
C GLU A 12 6.58 3.73 4.39
N GLY A 13 7.62 3.21 3.78
CA GLY A 13 7.79 1.77 3.67
C GLY A 13 8.74 1.46 2.55
N MET A 14 8.75 0.20 2.15
CA MET A 14 9.63 -0.28 1.10
C MET A 14 8.81 -0.99 0.05
N ALA A 15 9.20 -0.84 -1.20
CA ALA A 15 8.56 -1.55 -2.30
C ALA A 15 9.62 -2.27 -3.10
N LYS A 16 9.19 -3.31 -3.81
CA LYS A 16 10.09 -4.14 -4.58
C LYS A 16 9.94 -3.84 -6.06
N ARG A 17 11.07 -3.67 -6.72
CA ARG A 17 11.13 -3.49 -8.16
C ARG A 17 12.14 -4.50 -8.67
N GLY A 18 11.64 -5.53 -9.37
CA GLY A 18 12.50 -6.63 -9.76
C GLY A 18 13.05 -7.31 -8.53
N ASP A 19 14.35 -7.38 -8.42
CA ASP A 19 15.00 -8.01 -7.28
C ASP A 19 15.42 -7.01 -6.21
N GLU A 20 15.13 -5.73 -6.42
CA GLU A 20 15.61 -4.70 -5.53
C GLU A 20 14.46 -4.04 -4.79
N TRP A 21 14.75 -3.62 -3.57
CA TRP A 21 13.80 -2.88 -2.75
C TRP A 21 14.22 -1.42 -2.69
N PHE A 22 13.22 -0.55 -2.66
CA PHE A 22 13.49 0.87 -2.55
C PHE A 22 12.52 1.49 -1.55
N PRO A 23 12.95 2.58 -0.85
CA PRO A 23 12.04 3.24 0.08
C PRO A 23 10.98 4.04 -0.67
N LEU A 24 9.78 4.06 -0.12
CA LEU A 24 8.68 4.80 -0.70
C LEU A 24 8.63 6.22 -0.18
N SER A 25 7.99 7.10 -0.93
CA SER A 25 7.64 8.43 -0.45
C SER A 25 6.16 8.71 -0.61
N GLN A 26 5.51 8.11 -1.60
CA GLN A 26 4.08 8.35 -1.77
C GLN A 26 3.43 7.20 -2.53
N ALA A 27 2.12 7.13 -2.37
CA ALA A 27 1.28 6.23 -3.13
C ALA A 27 0.26 7.08 -3.89
N VAL A 28 0.12 6.81 -5.18
CA VAL A 28 -0.84 7.51 -6.01
C VAL A 28 -1.92 6.51 -6.40
N VAL A 29 -3.16 6.87 -6.16
CA VAL A 29 -4.31 6.04 -6.48
C VAL A 29 -5.14 6.79 -7.50
N ALA A 30 -5.47 6.15 -8.60
CA ALA A 30 -6.23 6.81 -9.65
C ALA A 30 -7.23 5.85 -10.27
N TYR A 31 -8.24 6.43 -10.87
CA TYR A 31 -9.21 5.68 -11.66
C TYR A 31 -9.05 6.14 -13.10
N ASP A 32 -8.64 5.23 -13.96
CA ASP A 32 -8.30 5.60 -15.33
C ASP A 32 -8.43 4.39 -16.24
N HIS A 33 -8.19 4.61 -17.52
CA HIS A 33 -8.19 3.52 -18.50
C HIS A 33 -7.07 2.56 -18.22
N ALA A 34 -7.36 1.26 -18.37
CA ALA A 34 -6.35 0.24 -18.21
C ALA A 34 -5.34 0.35 -19.34
N ARG A 35 -4.07 0.19 -19.01
CA ARG A 35 -3.00 0.21 -19.99
C ARG A 35 -2.47 -1.18 -20.29
N HIS A 36 -2.58 -2.08 -19.33
CA HIS A 36 -2.02 -3.42 -19.47
C HIS A 36 -3.06 -4.50 -19.27
N ALA A 37 -4.02 -4.30 -18.40
CA ALA A 37 -5.11 -5.26 -18.22
C ALA A 37 -6.08 -5.13 -19.37
N HIS A 38 -6.69 -6.25 -19.76
CA HIS A 38 -7.70 -6.24 -20.79
C HIS A 38 -9.05 -5.89 -20.19
N LEU A 39 -9.14 -4.68 -19.68
CA LEU A 39 -10.30 -4.19 -18.97
C LEU A 39 -10.60 -2.78 -19.45
N GLY A 40 -11.74 -2.26 -19.05
CA GLY A 40 -12.07 -0.87 -19.34
C GLY A 40 -11.29 0.05 -18.41
N ASP A 41 -11.98 0.58 -17.42
CA ASP A 41 -11.36 1.45 -16.45
C ASP A 41 -10.94 0.65 -15.23
N VAL A 42 -9.84 1.06 -14.61
CA VAL A 42 -9.24 0.34 -13.50
C VAL A 42 -8.82 1.31 -12.42
N ILE A 43 -8.64 0.78 -11.22
CA ILE A 43 -7.96 1.49 -10.15
C ILE A 43 -6.47 1.20 -10.31
N THR A 44 -5.67 2.24 -10.42
CA THR A 44 -4.23 2.09 -10.48
C THR A 44 -3.62 2.48 -9.14
N LEU A 45 -2.68 1.67 -8.68
CA LEU A 45 -1.90 1.97 -7.49
C LEU A 45 -0.47 2.12 -7.93
N ASP A 46 0.15 3.24 -7.59
CA ASP A 46 1.51 3.52 -8.02
C ASP A 46 2.29 3.98 -6.80
N PHE A 47 3.22 3.15 -6.35
CA PHE A 47 4.04 3.44 -5.19
C PHE A 47 5.38 3.95 -5.69
N THR A 48 5.73 5.18 -5.31
CA THR A 48 6.87 5.84 -5.91
C THR A 48 7.75 6.51 -4.87
N ASN A 49 8.95 6.88 -5.33
CA ASN A 49 9.81 7.78 -4.58
C ASN A 49 10.38 8.80 -5.54
N ALA A 50 9.83 10.00 -5.51
CA ALA A 50 10.22 11.05 -6.44
C ALA A 50 11.64 11.55 -6.20
N GLY A 51 12.23 11.26 -5.04
CA GLY A 51 13.60 11.66 -4.76
C GLY A 51 14.64 10.73 -5.33
N LEU A 52 14.21 9.59 -5.88
CA LEU A 52 15.10 8.65 -6.53
C LEU A 52 14.93 8.75 -8.04
N ASP A 53 15.47 7.77 -8.77
CA ASP A 53 15.33 7.81 -10.22
C ASP A 53 13.88 7.56 -10.65
N PRO A 54 13.52 7.89 -11.89
CA PRO A 54 12.14 7.71 -12.35
C PRO A 54 11.66 6.26 -12.34
N GLY A 55 12.58 5.30 -12.27
CA GLY A 55 12.20 3.91 -12.21
C GLY A 55 11.87 3.42 -10.82
N ALA A 56 12.00 4.29 -9.80
CA ALA A 56 11.69 3.90 -8.43
C ALA A 56 10.18 3.93 -8.23
N ARG A 57 9.50 2.93 -8.79
CA ARG A 57 8.06 2.83 -8.70
C ARG A 57 7.62 1.38 -8.83
N ALA A 58 6.53 1.07 -8.18
CA ALA A 58 5.87 -0.22 -8.30
C ALA A 58 4.38 0.05 -8.51
N ALA A 59 3.83 -0.48 -9.58
CA ALA A 59 2.48 -0.13 -10.00
C ALA A 59 1.64 -1.38 -10.24
N VAL A 60 0.34 -1.27 -9.98
CA VAL A 60 -0.61 -2.32 -10.31
C VAL A 60 -1.87 -1.68 -10.88
N GLU A 61 -2.59 -2.48 -11.67
CA GLU A 61 -3.90 -2.12 -12.18
C GLU A 61 -4.90 -3.14 -11.64
N LEU A 62 -5.94 -2.65 -10.99
CA LEU A 62 -6.93 -3.51 -10.34
C LEU A 62 -8.33 -3.18 -10.86
N THR A 63 -9.16 -4.21 -10.97
CA THR A 63 -10.58 -3.95 -11.20
C THR A 63 -11.14 -3.23 -9.98
N LEU A 64 -12.25 -2.55 -10.18
CA LEU A 64 -12.91 -1.87 -9.06
C LEU A 64 -13.27 -2.88 -7.97
N GLU A 65 -13.74 -4.07 -8.35
CA GLU A 65 -14.06 -5.10 -7.38
C GLU A 65 -12.85 -5.52 -6.57
N THR A 66 -11.73 -5.74 -7.26
CA THR A 66 -10.50 -6.13 -6.56
C THR A 66 -10.02 -5.03 -5.63
N ALA A 67 -10.14 -3.78 -6.06
CA ALA A 67 -9.76 -2.65 -5.21
C ALA A 67 -10.59 -2.63 -3.93
N LYS A 68 -11.89 -2.91 -4.04
CA LYS A 68 -12.75 -2.99 -2.87
C LYS A 68 -12.34 -4.12 -1.93
N GLU A 69 -12.00 -5.27 -2.51
CA GLU A 69 -11.55 -6.41 -1.71
C GLU A 69 -10.24 -6.08 -0.99
N LEU A 70 -9.33 -5.41 -1.69
CA LEU A 70 -8.08 -5.03 -1.09
C LEU A 70 -8.30 -4.04 0.05
N ARG A 71 -9.21 -3.07 -0.17
CA ARG A 71 -9.54 -2.12 0.89
C ARG A 71 -10.06 -2.84 2.13
N ALA A 72 -10.95 -3.80 1.94
CA ALA A 72 -11.51 -4.54 3.06
C ALA A 72 -10.44 -5.35 3.77
N ALA A 73 -9.53 -5.97 3.01
CA ALA A 73 -8.45 -6.73 3.60
C ALA A 73 -7.51 -5.84 4.39
N LEU A 74 -7.21 -4.66 3.86
CA LEU A 74 -6.38 -3.69 4.57
C LEU A 74 -7.06 -3.26 5.88
N ASP A 75 -8.36 -2.99 5.82
CA ASP A 75 -9.09 -2.59 7.02
C ASP A 75 -9.02 -3.66 8.09
N ARG A 76 -9.17 -4.92 7.70
CA ARG A 76 -9.10 -6.03 8.65
C ARG A 76 -7.70 -6.16 9.25
N ALA A 77 -6.69 -6.05 8.43
CA ALA A 77 -5.31 -6.17 8.89
C ALA A 77 -4.95 -5.01 9.82
N ILE A 78 -5.38 -3.81 9.45
CA ILE A 78 -5.12 -2.63 10.28
C ILE A 78 -5.78 -2.77 11.63
N ALA A 79 -7.05 -3.19 11.66
CA ALA A 79 -7.76 -3.37 12.91
C ALA A 79 -7.08 -4.40 13.80
N SER A 80 -6.62 -5.50 13.19
CA SER A 80 -5.91 -6.51 13.95
C SER A 80 -4.59 -5.99 14.49
N ALA A 81 -3.87 -5.23 13.67
CA ALA A 81 -2.60 -4.67 14.10
C ALA A 81 -2.79 -3.69 15.24
N GLU A 82 -3.81 -2.86 15.15
CA GLU A 82 -4.09 -1.89 16.21
C GLU A 82 -4.43 -2.59 17.51
N PHE A 83 -5.18 -3.67 17.44
CA PHE A 83 -5.51 -4.45 18.62
C PHE A 83 -4.25 -5.05 19.22
N GLU A 84 -3.39 -5.61 18.40
CA GLU A 84 -2.13 -6.17 18.86
C GLU A 84 -1.25 -5.14 19.53
N GLU A 85 -1.15 -3.97 18.92
CA GLU A 85 -0.33 -2.91 19.48
C GLU A 85 -0.85 -2.44 20.83
N ALA A 86 -2.17 -2.32 20.94
CA ALA A 86 -2.78 -1.92 22.19
C ALA A 86 -2.55 -2.97 23.28
N GLU A 87 -2.65 -4.26 22.93
CA GLU A 87 -2.43 -5.34 23.86
C GLU A 87 -0.99 -5.34 24.37
N VAL A 88 -0.05 -5.26 23.46
CA VAL A 88 1.35 -5.31 23.86
C VAL A 88 1.71 -4.09 24.70
N ARG A 89 1.24 -2.93 24.33
CA ARG A 89 1.50 -1.72 25.06
C ARG A 89 0.89 -1.78 26.47
N GLY A 90 -0.32 -2.34 26.57
CA GLY A 90 -0.98 -2.49 27.84
C GLY A 90 -0.27 -3.45 28.76
N LYS A 91 0.38 -4.46 28.23
CA LYS A 91 1.09 -5.44 29.02
C LYS A 91 2.44 -4.95 29.48
N ASP A 92 3.13 -4.27 28.59
CA ASP A 92 4.54 -4.11 28.72
C ASP A 92 4.96 -2.64 28.79
N GLY A 93 4.17 -1.81 28.22
CA GLY A 93 4.46 -0.39 28.27
C GLY A 93 5.49 0.08 27.27
N SER A 94 6.52 -0.66 26.98
CA SER A 94 7.58 -0.13 26.15
C SER A 94 8.20 -1.07 25.14
N GLY A 95 8.14 -2.35 25.37
CA GLY A 95 8.81 -3.30 24.49
C GLY A 95 7.98 -3.80 23.32
N GLY A 96 6.79 -3.25 23.15
CA GLY A 96 5.85 -3.84 22.24
C GLY A 96 6.24 -3.85 20.79
N ALA A 97 6.92 -2.80 20.34
CA ALA A 97 7.27 -2.72 18.93
C ALA A 97 8.17 -3.86 18.50
N VAL A 98 9.09 -4.25 19.35
CA VAL A 98 10.01 -5.34 19.04
C VAL A 98 9.27 -6.65 18.88
N LEU A 99 8.32 -6.91 19.76
CA LEU A 99 7.56 -8.15 19.69
C LEU A 99 6.75 -8.26 18.41
N ARG A 100 6.24 -7.15 17.95
CA ARG A 100 5.45 -7.17 16.72
C ARG A 100 6.24 -7.57 15.50
N LEU A 101 7.51 -7.25 15.47
CA LEU A 101 8.34 -7.59 14.31
C LEU A 101 8.56 -9.08 14.17
N VAL A 102 8.35 -9.83 15.22
CA VAL A 102 8.55 -11.28 15.18
C VAL A 102 7.33 -12.00 14.63
N ARG A 103 6.19 -11.34 14.67
CA ARG A 103 4.98 -11.98 14.20
C ARG A 103 4.97 -12.09 12.70
N THR A 104 4.60 -13.26 12.23
CA THR A 104 4.37 -13.47 10.80
C THR A 104 2.92 -13.86 10.63
N ALA A 105 2.37 -13.37 9.57
CA ALA A 105 0.96 -13.61 9.32
C ALA A 105 0.71 -15.06 8.96
#